data_651aec61d6f57719dae0206b9e1cd3ce
#
_entry.id   651aec61d6f57719dae0206b9e1cd3ce
#
_cell.length_a   1.000
_cell.length_b   1.000
_cell.length_c   1.000
_cell.angle_alpha   90.00
_cell.angle_beta   90.00
_cell.angle_gamma   90.00
#
_symmetry.space_group_name_H-M   'P 1'
#
loop_
_entity.id
_entity.type
_entity.pdbx_description
1 polymer ?
#
loop_
_entity_poly.entity_id
_entity_poly.type
_entity_poly.pdbx_seq_one_letter_code
_entity_poly.pdbx_strand_id
1 'polypeptide(L)'
;MLDLARLDQLQNASVLVIGDVMLDRYFIGDTNRISPEAPVPVVRVAHTEDRAGGAANVARNIAHLDGQAAILGIIGNDTDGRLLKDLLVKEKVHSELLELDDARTISKTRIISRHQQMVRLDMEDTFPVAQAESVKQRYGELVEQYNTVIISDYAKGTLACVGDLIQAARKAGKQVLVDPKSKDFSLYRGATVITPNLSEFKAAGGDASSDDAMLRSARAMLADAGIDTMLLTRSEQGMSLITPTEHHHFPAEVLEVSDVTGAGDTVIATLGTLLSAGFDLKDAAWLSNLAAGIVVAKLGAATVSPEELAARASHQWSAKTSGYHPSVKQSLLHIDYARQQGERIVFTNGCFDILHAGHVRYLAQARALGDRLVVGLNSDASVRRLKGEERPVNSLEDRMEVLSALACVDWVIPFGENTEENDTPEQLIKRVNPQVLAKGGDYSIDTIVGADFVQENGGEVAILPTVEGRSTTGLIKKVRG
;
A
#
# COMPACT_ATOMS: atom_id res chain seq x y z
N MET A 1 17.24 -8.59 -2.15
CA MET A 1 16.54 -8.25 -0.90
C MET A 1 15.78 -6.97 -1.17
N LEU A 2 14.46 -6.95 -0.95
CA LEU A 2 13.64 -5.76 -1.22
C LEU A 2 14.10 -4.61 -0.30
N ASP A 3 14.53 -3.52 -0.90
CA ASP A 3 14.89 -2.30 -0.17
C ASP A 3 13.67 -1.36 -0.13
N LEU A 4 12.93 -1.37 0.99
CA LEU A 4 11.75 -0.54 1.18
C LEU A 4 12.06 0.96 1.21
N ALA A 5 13.33 1.37 1.45
CA ALA A 5 13.72 2.77 1.33
C ALA A 5 13.55 3.30 -0.11
N ARG A 6 13.54 2.41 -1.12
CA ARG A 6 13.28 2.78 -2.50
C ARG A 6 11.84 3.24 -2.75
N LEU A 7 10.90 3.01 -1.83
CA LEU A 7 9.56 3.59 -1.94
C LEU A 7 9.58 5.12 -1.91
N ASP A 8 10.59 5.74 -1.31
CA ASP A 8 10.82 7.20 -1.41
C ASP A 8 11.11 7.64 -2.86
N GLN A 9 11.44 6.72 -3.78
CA GLN A 9 11.72 7.01 -5.20
C GLN A 9 10.49 6.97 -6.10
N LEU A 10 9.30 6.64 -5.58
CA LEU A 10 8.05 6.57 -6.36
C LEU A 10 7.71 7.93 -7.02
N GLN A 11 8.14 9.05 -6.45
CA GLN A 11 8.06 10.37 -7.06
C GLN A 11 8.76 10.49 -8.45
N ASN A 12 9.68 9.56 -8.76
CA ASN A 12 10.37 9.50 -10.05
C ASN A 12 9.60 8.62 -11.06
N ALA A 13 8.55 7.92 -10.63
CA ALA A 13 7.71 7.15 -11.52
C ALA A 13 6.92 8.07 -12.43
N SER A 14 6.84 7.70 -13.72
CA SER A 14 6.14 8.47 -14.76
C SER A 14 5.30 7.51 -15.59
N VAL A 15 3.97 7.60 -15.44
CA VAL A 15 3.02 6.62 -15.98
C VAL A 15 1.95 7.30 -16.81
N LEU A 16 1.77 6.86 -18.05
CA LEU A 16 0.65 7.23 -18.90
C LEU A 16 -0.45 6.16 -18.81
N VAL A 17 -1.61 6.53 -18.32
CA VAL A 17 -2.81 5.68 -18.32
C VAL A 17 -3.63 5.99 -19.57
N ILE A 18 -4.07 4.95 -20.28
CA ILE A 18 -4.98 5.09 -21.41
C ILE A 18 -6.16 4.16 -21.19
N GLY A 19 -7.37 4.66 -21.36
CA GLY A 19 -8.53 3.78 -21.21
C GLY A 19 -9.85 4.50 -21.12
N ASP A 20 -10.86 3.71 -20.77
CA ASP A 20 -12.21 4.20 -20.61
C ASP A 20 -12.35 4.92 -19.26
N VAL A 21 -12.51 6.23 -19.31
CA VAL A 21 -12.73 7.07 -18.13
C VAL A 21 -14.21 7.17 -17.81
N MET A 22 -14.56 7.27 -16.54
CA MET A 22 -15.92 7.41 -16.09
C MET A 22 -16.05 8.21 -14.81
N LEU A 23 -17.25 8.74 -14.56
CA LEU A 23 -17.61 9.40 -13.31
C LEU A 23 -18.42 8.44 -12.45
N ASP A 24 -17.93 8.12 -11.26
CA ASP A 24 -18.67 7.39 -10.22
C ASP A 24 -19.35 8.38 -9.29
N ARG A 25 -20.70 8.42 -9.31
CA ARG A 25 -21.53 9.32 -8.48
C ARG A 25 -22.26 8.54 -7.41
N TYR A 26 -22.26 9.04 -6.20
CA TYR A 26 -22.92 8.44 -5.04
C TYR A 26 -23.95 9.40 -4.48
N PHE A 27 -25.22 8.99 -4.45
CA PHE A 27 -26.28 9.65 -3.69
C PHE A 27 -26.51 8.86 -2.41
N ILE A 28 -26.15 9.45 -1.29
CA ILE A 28 -26.21 8.81 0.03
C ILE A 28 -27.31 9.47 0.85
N GLY A 29 -28.21 8.66 1.41
CA GLY A 29 -29.33 9.17 2.18
C GLY A 29 -30.12 8.12 2.93
N ASP A 30 -31.32 8.49 3.38
CA ASP A 30 -32.23 7.63 4.14
C ASP A 30 -33.50 7.33 3.37
N THR A 31 -34.01 6.11 3.59
CA THR A 31 -35.30 5.65 3.06
C THR A 31 -36.27 5.47 4.21
N ASN A 32 -37.25 6.39 4.33
CA ASN A 32 -38.22 6.41 5.43
C ASN A 32 -39.68 6.27 4.95
N ARG A 33 -39.93 6.23 3.64
CA ARG A 33 -41.26 6.15 3.08
C ARG A 33 -41.28 5.45 1.71
N ILE A 34 -42.42 4.90 1.38
CA ILE A 34 -42.76 4.41 0.03
C ILE A 34 -43.38 5.58 -0.75
N SER A 35 -43.13 5.65 -2.07
CA SER A 35 -43.72 6.64 -2.96
C SER A 35 -45.24 6.46 -3.00
N PRO A 36 -46.04 7.56 -3.00
CA PRO A 36 -47.48 7.46 -3.27
C PRO A 36 -47.78 7.18 -4.74
N GLU A 37 -46.80 7.37 -5.65
CA GLU A 37 -46.99 7.21 -7.11
C GLU A 37 -46.73 5.78 -7.59
N ALA A 38 -45.91 5.02 -6.85
CA ALA A 38 -45.55 3.65 -7.18
C ALA A 38 -45.00 2.92 -5.93
N PRO A 39 -45.04 1.57 -5.85
CA PRO A 39 -44.58 0.80 -4.72
C PRO A 39 -43.01 0.74 -4.67
N VAL A 40 -42.36 1.88 -4.68
CA VAL A 40 -40.90 2.03 -4.65
C VAL A 40 -40.47 2.90 -3.47
N PRO A 41 -39.29 2.61 -2.87
CA PRO A 41 -38.76 3.42 -1.78
C PRO A 41 -38.38 4.83 -2.28
N VAL A 42 -38.58 5.83 -1.42
CA VAL A 42 -38.12 7.20 -1.66
C VAL A 42 -36.85 7.42 -0.84
N VAL A 43 -35.74 7.62 -1.52
CA VAL A 43 -34.44 7.97 -0.88
C VAL A 43 -34.35 9.49 -0.78
N ARG A 44 -34.25 10.00 0.47
CA ARG A 44 -33.97 11.41 0.71
C ARG A 44 -32.45 11.59 0.76
N VAL A 45 -31.88 12.12 -0.32
CA VAL A 45 -30.44 12.36 -0.45
C VAL A 45 -29.98 13.39 0.60
N ALA A 46 -29.02 13.02 1.42
CA ALA A 46 -28.37 13.88 2.41
C ALA A 46 -26.98 14.34 1.94
N HIS A 47 -26.29 13.50 1.16
CA HIS A 47 -24.93 13.76 0.70
C HIS A 47 -24.76 13.24 -0.74
N THR A 48 -24.00 13.99 -1.54
CA THR A 48 -23.60 13.58 -2.89
C THR A 48 -22.07 13.58 -2.96
N GLU A 49 -21.52 12.51 -3.52
CA GLU A 49 -20.08 12.36 -3.71
C GLU A 49 -19.81 11.93 -5.15
N ASP A 50 -18.86 12.61 -5.81
CA ASP A 50 -18.40 12.28 -7.15
C ASP A 50 -16.94 11.84 -7.09
N ARG A 51 -16.58 10.76 -7.80
CA ARG A 51 -15.24 10.17 -7.83
C ARG A 51 -14.84 9.87 -9.28
N ALA A 52 -13.54 9.95 -9.54
CA ALA A 52 -12.93 9.46 -10.76
C ALA A 52 -12.98 7.93 -10.80
N GLY A 53 -13.56 7.33 -11.85
CA GLY A 53 -13.75 5.90 -12.02
C GLY A 53 -13.07 5.36 -13.29
N GLY A 54 -12.99 4.03 -13.42
CA GLY A 54 -12.31 3.37 -14.53
C GLY A 54 -10.86 3.77 -14.65
N ALA A 55 -10.36 4.04 -15.85
CA ALA A 55 -8.99 4.46 -16.10
C ALA A 55 -8.58 5.71 -15.29
N ALA A 56 -9.54 6.61 -14.98
CA ALA A 56 -9.28 7.77 -14.14
C ALA A 56 -8.99 7.40 -12.67
N ASN A 57 -9.60 6.32 -12.15
CA ASN A 57 -9.25 5.79 -10.83
C ASN A 57 -7.85 5.17 -10.80
N VAL A 58 -7.42 4.51 -11.88
CA VAL A 58 -6.03 4.03 -12.01
C VAL A 58 -5.05 5.19 -11.92
N ALA A 59 -5.26 6.27 -12.70
CA ALA A 59 -4.41 7.46 -12.67
C ALA A 59 -4.38 8.14 -11.29
N ARG A 60 -5.52 8.21 -10.61
CA ARG A 60 -5.64 8.70 -9.24
C ARG A 60 -4.80 7.88 -8.26
N ASN A 61 -4.85 6.55 -8.33
CA ASN A 61 -4.04 5.66 -7.46
C ASN A 61 -2.54 5.89 -7.67
N ILE A 62 -2.08 6.11 -8.92
CA ILE A 62 -0.68 6.44 -9.23
C ILE A 62 -0.27 7.75 -8.55
N ALA A 63 -1.11 8.79 -8.66
CA ALA A 63 -0.84 10.10 -8.05
C ALA A 63 -0.77 10.03 -6.52
N HIS A 64 -1.62 9.19 -5.89
CA HIS A 64 -1.59 8.96 -4.44
C HIS A 64 -0.40 8.13 -3.95
N LEU A 65 0.27 7.42 -4.87
CA LEU A 65 1.58 6.79 -4.64
C LEU A 65 2.76 7.74 -4.94
N ASP A 66 2.51 9.05 -5.05
CA ASP A 66 3.47 10.10 -5.42
C ASP A 66 4.05 9.96 -6.83
N GLY A 67 3.52 9.07 -7.68
CA GLY A 67 3.92 8.93 -9.07
C GLY A 67 3.34 10.05 -9.96
N GLN A 68 4.07 10.41 -11.00
CA GLN A 68 3.58 11.34 -12.02
C GLN A 68 2.61 10.59 -12.94
N ALA A 69 1.32 10.95 -12.85
CA ALA A 69 0.25 10.33 -13.60
C ALA A 69 -0.30 11.24 -14.70
N ALA A 70 -0.43 10.69 -15.91
CA ALA A 70 -1.25 11.29 -16.96
C ALA A 70 -2.34 10.33 -17.40
N ILE A 71 -3.48 10.87 -17.85
CA ILE A 71 -4.62 10.11 -18.35
C ILE A 71 -5.02 10.55 -19.75
N LEU A 72 -5.04 9.61 -20.71
CA LEU A 72 -5.60 9.75 -22.03
C LEU A 72 -6.89 8.94 -22.13
N GLY A 73 -7.98 9.58 -22.46
CA GLY A 73 -9.29 8.94 -22.59
C GLY A 73 -10.26 9.82 -23.37
N ILE A 74 -11.49 9.38 -23.50
CA ILE A 74 -12.57 10.11 -24.20
C ILE A 74 -13.65 10.48 -23.20
N ILE A 75 -14.14 11.71 -23.27
CA ILE A 75 -15.31 12.20 -22.51
C ILE A 75 -16.27 12.96 -23.44
N GLY A 76 -17.49 13.15 -22.97
CA GLY A 76 -18.42 14.10 -23.60
C GLY A 76 -18.10 15.56 -23.23
N ASN A 77 -18.47 16.49 -24.08
CA ASN A 77 -18.46 17.92 -23.74
C ASN A 77 -19.70 18.28 -22.93
N ASP A 78 -19.84 17.66 -21.76
CA ASP A 78 -21.00 17.77 -20.88
C ASP A 78 -20.61 18.16 -19.42
N THR A 79 -21.59 18.21 -18.53
CA THR A 79 -21.37 18.57 -17.14
C THR A 79 -20.54 17.52 -16.40
N ASP A 80 -20.75 16.23 -16.68
CA ASP A 80 -20.03 15.13 -16.04
C ASP A 80 -18.57 15.08 -16.51
N GLY A 81 -18.30 15.40 -17.78
CA GLY A 81 -16.94 15.53 -18.32
C GLY A 81 -16.15 16.69 -17.69
N ARG A 82 -16.79 17.84 -17.53
CA ARG A 82 -16.17 18.98 -16.83
C ARG A 82 -15.86 18.65 -15.38
N LEU A 83 -16.80 18.02 -14.67
CA LEU A 83 -16.61 17.60 -13.28
C LEU A 83 -15.48 16.57 -13.14
N LEU A 84 -15.39 15.60 -14.06
CA LEU A 84 -14.29 14.63 -14.06
C LEU A 84 -12.93 15.30 -14.25
N LYS A 85 -12.82 16.30 -15.14
CA LYS A 85 -11.60 17.10 -15.32
C LYS A 85 -11.22 17.85 -14.04
N ASP A 86 -12.18 18.47 -13.36
CA ASP A 86 -11.95 19.17 -12.10
C ASP A 86 -11.49 18.22 -10.99
N LEU A 87 -12.04 16.99 -10.95
CA LEU A 87 -11.58 15.95 -10.02
C LEU A 87 -10.12 15.54 -10.30
N LEU A 88 -9.76 15.32 -11.57
CA LEU A 88 -8.40 14.94 -11.96
C LEU A 88 -7.37 16.03 -11.60
N VAL A 89 -7.73 17.31 -11.78
CA VAL A 89 -6.86 18.43 -11.36
C VAL A 89 -6.65 18.42 -9.84
N LYS A 90 -7.71 18.19 -9.07
CA LYS A 90 -7.63 18.07 -7.60
C LYS A 90 -6.70 16.94 -7.16
N GLU A 91 -6.74 15.82 -7.87
CA GLU A 91 -5.93 14.62 -7.61
C GLU A 91 -4.52 14.71 -8.23
N LYS A 92 -4.13 15.87 -8.78
CA LYS A 92 -2.83 16.13 -9.43
C LYS A 92 -2.52 15.20 -10.61
N VAL A 93 -3.54 14.72 -11.31
CA VAL A 93 -3.41 13.92 -12.53
C VAL A 93 -3.38 14.84 -13.74
N HIS A 94 -2.38 14.67 -14.61
CA HIS A 94 -2.30 15.39 -15.87
C HIS A 94 -3.34 14.87 -16.85
N SER A 95 -4.32 15.71 -17.21
CA SER A 95 -5.47 15.30 -18.02
C SER A 95 -5.27 15.59 -19.50
N GLU A 96 -5.25 14.53 -20.32
CA GLU A 96 -5.18 14.54 -21.79
C GLU A 96 -6.49 13.98 -22.39
N LEU A 97 -7.63 14.35 -21.83
CA LEU A 97 -8.93 13.84 -22.23
C LEU A 97 -9.40 14.51 -23.54
N LEU A 98 -9.84 13.69 -24.48
CA LEU A 98 -10.46 14.12 -25.74
C LEU A 98 -11.95 14.36 -25.51
N GLU A 99 -12.43 15.55 -25.82
CA GLU A 99 -13.83 15.94 -25.66
C GLU A 99 -14.60 15.74 -26.96
N LEU A 100 -15.78 15.11 -26.89
CA LEU A 100 -16.68 14.91 -28.02
C LEU A 100 -18.02 15.63 -27.77
N ASP A 101 -18.43 16.47 -28.72
CA ASP A 101 -19.68 17.22 -28.62
C ASP A 101 -20.93 16.32 -28.72
N ASP A 102 -20.87 15.25 -29.52
CA ASP A 102 -21.98 14.34 -29.80
C ASP A 102 -21.94 13.07 -28.92
N ALA A 103 -21.14 13.04 -27.83
CA ALA A 103 -21.04 11.92 -26.90
C ALA A 103 -21.37 12.36 -25.48
N ARG A 104 -21.73 11.37 -24.64
CA ARG A 104 -21.90 11.58 -23.20
C ARG A 104 -20.69 11.02 -22.45
N THR A 105 -20.32 11.71 -21.39
CA THR A 105 -19.38 11.16 -20.43
C THR A 105 -19.99 9.95 -19.74
N ILE A 106 -19.25 8.84 -19.70
CA ILE A 106 -19.68 7.63 -19.01
C ILE A 106 -19.83 7.94 -17.53
N SER A 107 -21.01 7.66 -16.96
CA SER A 107 -21.21 7.85 -15.52
C SER A 107 -22.00 6.70 -14.90
N LYS A 108 -21.64 6.35 -13.65
CA LYS A 108 -22.27 5.31 -12.84
C LYS A 108 -22.76 5.92 -11.54
N THR A 109 -24.07 6.10 -11.45
CA THR A 109 -24.71 6.69 -10.28
C THR A 109 -25.23 5.61 -9.36
N ARG A 110 -24.73 5.56 -8.13
CA ARG A 110 -25.15 4.64 -7.07
C ARG A 110 -26.01 5.36 -6.05
N ILE A 111 -27.19 4.83 -5.79
CA ILE A 111 -28.08 5.34 -4.74
C ILE A 111 -27.95 4.42 -3.53
N ILE A 112 -27.48 4.98 -2.42
CA ILE A 112 -27.17 4.26 -1.18
C ILE A 112 -28.11 4.75 -0.07
N SER A 113 -28.74 3.81 0.62
CA SER A 113 -29.53 4.08 1.81
C SER A 113 -29.14 3.11 2.92
N ARG A 114 -28.85 3.63 4.12
CA ARG A 114 -28.47 2.84 5.32
C ARG A 114 -27.36 1.83 5.03
N HIS A 115 -26.30 2.26 4.36
CA HIS A 115 -25.13 1.46 3.94
C HIS A 115 -25.44 0.36 2.89
N GLN A 116 -26.64 0.37 2.28
CA GLN A 116 -27.01 -0.58 1.25
C GLN A 116 -27.24 0.12 -0.08
N GLN A 117 -26.67 -0.41 -1.17
CA GLN A 117 -26.93 0.06 -2.52
C GLN A 117 -28.35 -0.36 -2.94
N MET A 118 -29.21 0.63 -3.18
CA MET A 118 -30.60 0.43 -3.59
C MET A 118 -30.75 0.22 -5.09
N VAL A 119 -30.02 1.02 -5.88
CA VAL A 119 -30.03 0.96 -7.35
C VAL A 119 -28.74 1.56 -7.89
N ARG A 120 -28.33 1.14 -9.09
CA ARG A 120 -27.28 1.77 -9.89
C ARG A 120 -27.86 2.19 -11.23
N LEU A 121 -27.59 3.43 -11.62
CA LEU A 121 -27.93 3.99 -12.92
C LEU A 121 -26.65 4.14 -13.71
N ASP A 122 -26.55 3.44 -14.84
CA ASP A 122 -25.40 3.50 -15.73
C ASP A 122 -25.78 4.32 -16.96
N MET A 123 -25.10 5.46 -17.16
CA MET A 123 -25.12 6.24 -18.39
C MET A 123 -23.86 5.90 -19.14
N GLU A 124 -23.95 4.99 -20.09
CA GLU A 124 -22.79 4.48 -20.80
C GLU A 124 -23.09 4.29 -22.28
N ASP A 125 -22.47 5.15 -23.08
CA ASP A 125 -22.42 4.99 -24.53
C ASP A 125 -21.08 4.36 -24.92
N THR A 126 -21.03 3.67 -26.05
CA THR A 126 -19.77 3.20 -26.62
C THR A 126 -19.26 4.27 -27.57
N PHE A 127 -18.03 4.71 -27.40
CA PHE A 127 -17.43 5.71 -28.28
C PHE A 127 -17.20 5.13 -29.68
N PRO A 128 -17.44 5.94 -30.74
CA PRO A 128 -17.29 5.49 -32.13
C PRO A 128 -15.84 5.08 -32.43
N VAL A 129 -15.64 3.98 -33.16
CA VAL A 129 -14.33 3.51 -33.61
C VAL A 129 -13.56 4.59 -34.40
N ALA A 130 -14.26 5.51 -35.06
CA ALA A 130 -13.65 6.64 -35.76
C ALA A 130 -12.78 7.53 -34.85
N GLN A 131 -13.02 7.53 -33.54
CA GLN A 131 -12.23 8.29 -32.57
C GLN A 131 -10.88 7.61 -32.24
N ALA A 132 -10.71 6.35 -32.61
CA ALA A 132 -9.48 5.60 -32.36
C ALA A 132 -8.24 6.29 -32.98
N GLU A 133 -8.40 6.96 -34.12
CA GLU A 133 -7.28 7.67 -34.77
C GLU A 133 -6.88 8.91 -33.98
N SER A 134 -7.82 9.65 -33.41
CA SER A 134 -7.53 10.80 -32.54
C SER A 134 -6.81 10.37 -31.26
N VAL A 135 -7.24 9.25 -30.64
CA VAL A 135 -6.56 8.67 -29.48
C VAL A 135 -5.13 8.26 -29.86
N LYS A 136 -4.95 7.57 -30.99
CA LYS A 136 -3.66 7.09 -31.47
C LYS A 136 -2.69 8.25 -31.76
N GLN A 137 -3.20 9.31 -32.41
CA GLN A 137 -2.41 10.51 -32.68
C GLN A 137 -1.93 11.15 -31.38
N ARG A 138 -2.86 11.44 -30.45
CA ARG A 138 -2.51 12.05 -29.16
C ARG A 138 -1.57 11.18 -28.33
N TYR A 139 -1.77 9.87 -28.35
CA TYR A 139 -0.89 8.92 -27.73
C TYR A 139 0.54 8.97 -28.29
N GLY A 140 0.70 9.07 -29.60
CA GLY A 140 2.01 9.17 -30.24
C GLY A 140 2.82 10.40 -29.80
N GLU A 141 2.14 11.50 -29.44
CA GLU A 141 2.76 12.71 -28.90
C GLU A 141 3.21 12.56 -27.43
N LEU A 142 2.58 11.64 -26.69
CA LEU A 142 2.75 11.49 -25.25
C LEU A 142 3.70 10.35 -24.86
N VAL A 143 3.67 9.22 -25.60
CA VAL A 143 4.28 7.95 -25.17
C VAL A 143 5.77 8.05 -24.84
N GLU A 144 6.51 8.90 -25.54
CA GLU A 144 7.94 9.11 -25.30
C GLU A 144 8.23 9.77 -23.93
N GLN A 145 7.27 10.52 -23.38
CA GLN A 145 7.43 11.32 -22.16
C GLN A 145 7.28 10.50 -20.89
N TYR A 146 6.75 9.28 -20.97
CA TYR A 146 6.45 8.43 -19.83
C TYR A 146 7.27 7.14 -19.87
N ASN A 147 7.60 6.58 -18.69
CA ASN A 147 8.39 5.36 -18.57
C ASN A 147 7.56 4.10 -18.72
N THR A 148 6.31 4.15 -18.28
CA THR A 148 5.38 3.00 -18.28
C THR A 148 4.03 3.43 -18.82
N VAL A 149 3.38 2.54 -19.57
CA VAL A 149 2.02 2.71 -20.09
C VAL A 149 1.10 1.71 -19.42
N ILE A 150 -0.04 2.17 -18.92
CA ILE A 150 -1.13 1.33 -18.43
C ILE A 150 -2.33 1.47 -19.36
N ILE A 151 -2.85 0.35 -19.81
CA ILE A 151 -4.07 0.25 -20.62
C ILE A 151 -5.18 -0.32 -19.73
N SER A 152 -6.20 0.51 -19.43
CA SER A 152 -7.33 0.15 -18.58
C SER A 152 -8.58 0.01 -19.44
N ASP A 153 -8.96 -1.23 -19.76
CA ASP A 153 -10.02 -1.59 -20.69
C ASP A 153 -11.33 -1.88 -19.95
N TYR A 154 -12.40 -1.16 -20.32
CA TYR A 154 -13.78 -1.40 -19.88
C TYR A 154 -14.73 -1.66 -21.07
N ALA A 155 -14.17 -1.86 -22.27
CA ALA A 155 -14.90 -2.11 -23.51
C ALA A 155 -15.90 -0.99 -23.87
N LYS A 156 -15.51 0.29 -23.67
CA LYS A 156 -16.35 1.46 -23.99
C LYS A 156 -15.91 2.19 -25.27
N GLY A 157 -14.90 1.69 -25.96
CA GLY A 157 -14.53 2.15 -27.29
C GLY A 157 -13.29 3.03 -27.37
N THR A 158 -12.78 3.59 -26.26
CA THR A 158 -11.53 4.36 -26.25
C THR A 158 -10.36 3.54 -26.80
N LEU A 159 -10.36 2.24 -26.56
CA LEU A 159 -9.27 1.32 -26.89
C LEU A 159 -9.50 0.50 -28.18
N ALA A 160 -10.30 1.00 -29.12
CA ALA A 160 -10.54 0.32 -30.40
C ALA A 160 -9.25 0.07 -31.21
N CYS A 161 -8.18 0.80 -30.94
CA CYS A 161 -6.85 0.66 -31.55
C CYS A 161 -5.79 0.07 -30.61
N VAL A 162 -6.18 -0.68 -29.57
CA VAL A 162 -5.32 -1.13 -28.50
C VAL A 162 -4.03 -1.84 -28.98
N GLY A 163 -4.12 -2.67 -30.02
CA GLY A 163 -2.95 -3.33 -30.61
C GLY A 163 -1.91 -2.35 -31.14
N ASP A 164 -2.35 -1.26 -31.80
CA ASP A 164 -1.44 -0.22 -32.31
C ASP A 164 -0.77 0.56 -31.17
N LEU A 165 -1.51 0.85 -30.09
CA LEU A 165 -0.98 1.52 -28.89
C LEU A 165 0.12 0.68 -28.24
N ILE A 166 -0.12 -0.63 -28.05
CA ILE A 166 0.86 -1.55 -27.48
C ILE A 166 2.12 -1.61 -28.36
N GLN A 167 1.96 -1.73 -29.68
CA GLN A 167 3.09 -1.77 -30.61
C GLN A 167 3.91 -0.48 -30.60
N ALA A 168 3.26 0.67 -30.50
CA ALA A 168 3.95 1.97 -30.41
C ALA A 168 4.76 2.07 -29.11
N ALA A 169 4.19 1.69 -27.96
CA ALA A 169 4.90 1.67 -26.69
C ALA A 169 6.11 0.73 -26.72
N ARG A 170 5.95 -0.49 -27.25
CA ARG A 170 7.06 -1.46 -27.38
C ARG A 170 8.19 -0.92 -28.27
N LYS A 171 7.86 -0.26 -29.37
CA LYS A 171 8.86 0.41 -30.22
C LYS A 171 9.62 1.52 -29.49
N ALA A 172 8.94 2.25 -28.61
CA ALA A 172 9.52 3.28 -27.75
C ALA A 172 10.26 2.69 -26.52
N GLY A 173 10.37 1.35 -26.41
CA GLY A 173 11.04 0.69 -25.28
C GLY A 173 10.31 0.77 -23.95
N LYS A 174 9.00 1.07 -23.96
CA LYS A 174 8.19 1.26 -22.76
C LYS A 174 7.60 -0.09 -22.28
N GLN A 175 7.43 -0.21 -20.97
CA GLN A 175 6.65 -1.30 -20.39
C GLN A 175 5.15 -1.03 -20.56
N VAL A 176 4.39 -2.06 -20.91
CA VAL A 176 2.96 -1.96 -21.15
C VAL A 176 2.22 -2.92 -20.24
N LEU A 177 1.39 -2.39 -19.36
CA LEU A 177 0.52 -3.16 -18.48
C LEU A 177 -0.92 -3.03 -18.97
N VAL A 178 -1.67 -4.12 -18.94
CA VAL A 178 -3.06 -4.14 -19.40
C VAL A 178 -3.97 -4.73 -18.34
N ASP A 179 -5.00 -3.95 -17.95
CA ASP A 179 -6.16 -4.47 -17.23
C ASP A 179 -7.25 -4.83 -18.27
N PRO A 180 -7.47 -6.14 -18.52
CA PRO A 180 -8.24 -6.57 -19.67
C PRO A 180 -9.73 -6.67 -19.38
N LYS A 181 -10.55 -6.35 -20.39
CA LYS A 181 -12.00 -6.62 -20.39
C LYS A 181 -12.40 -7.62 -21.45
N SER A 182 -11.64 -7.70 -22.55
CA SER A 182 -11.90 -8.66 -23.62
C SER A 182 -11.65 -10.10 -23.17
N LYS A 183 -12.47 -11.00 -23.71
CA LYS A 183 -12.25 -12.46 -23.59
C LYS A 183 -11.14 -12.96 -24.52
N ASP A 184 -10.76 -12.15 -25.50
CA ASP A 184 -9.68 -12.46 -26.45
C ASP A 184 -8.43 -11.69 -26.06
N PHE A 185 -7.51 -12.36 -25.37
CA PHE A 185 -6.25 -11.75 -24.94
C PHE A 185 -5.26 -11.51 -26.10
N SER A 186 -5.51 -12.06 -27.30
CA SER A 186 -4.68 -11.78 -28.48
C SER A 186 -4.73 -10.30 -28.90
N LEU A 187 -5.78 -9.58 -28.55
CA LEU A 187 -5.90 -8.13 -28.75
C LEU A 187 -4.79 -7.35 -28.01
N TYR A 188 -4.28 -7.90 -26.90
CA TYR A 188 -3.23 -7.28 -26.08
C TYR A 188 -1.83 -7.80 -26.40
N ARG A 189 -1.63 -8.37 -27.59
CA ARG A 189 -0.35 -8.90 -28.05
C ARG A 189 0.79 -7.91 -27.90
N GLY A 190 1.86 -8.35 -27.24
CA GLY A 190 3.02 -7.53 -26.95
C GLY A 190 2.94 -6.80 -25.60
N ALA A 191 1.90 -6.94 -24.81
CA ALA A 191 1.88 -6.42 -23.45
C ALA A 191 2.96 -7.07 -22.58
N THR A 192 3.59 -6.28 -21.69
CA THR A 192 4.57 -6.77 -20.72
C THR A 192 3.87 -7.55 -19.61
N VAL A 193 2.76 -7.00 -19.09
CA VAL A 193 1.96 -7.66 -18.05
C VAL A 193 0.48 -7.49 -18.36
N ILE A 194 -0.29 -8.57 -18.16
CA ILE A 194 -1.76 -8.53 -18.14
C ILE A 194 -2.26 -8.87 -16.73
N THR A 195 -3.31 -8.16 -16.24
CA THR A 195 -3.79 -8.29 -14.86
C THR A 195 -5.25 -8.78 -14.76
N PRO A 196 -5.62 -9.91 -15.38
CA PRO A 196 -6.99 -10.41 -15.33
C PRO A 196 -7.37 -10.84 -13.91
N ASN A 197 -8.66 -10.71 -13.56
CA ASN A 197 -9.20 -11.43 -12.43
C ASN A 197 -9.58 -12.88 -12.81
N LEU A 198 -9.89 -13.70 -11.79
CA LEU A 198 -10.21 -15.10 -12.00
C LEU A 198 -11.45 -15.30 -12.92
N SER A 199 -12.42 -14.40 -12.90
CA SER A 199 -13.60 -14.45 -13.75
C SER A 199 -13.25 -14.12 -15.21
N GLU A 200 -12.42 -13.12 -15.44
CA GLU A 200 -11.92 -12.73 -16.77
C GLU A 200 -11.02 -13.81 -17.35
N PHE A 201 -10.14 -14.40 -16.55
CA PHE A 201 -9.31 -15.53 -16.93
C PHE A 201 -10.17 -16.72 -17.42
N LYS A 202 -11.20 -17.11 -16.64
CA LYS A 202 -12.14 -18.18 -17.04
C LYS A 202 -12.94 -17.80 -18.27
N ALA A 203 -13.40 -16.56 -18.39
CA ALA A 203 -14.15 -16.08 -19.55
C ALA A 203 -13.32 -16.10 -20.84
N ALA A 204 -12.02 -15.93 -20.73
CA ALA A 204 -11.06 -16.04 -21.84
C ALA A 204 -10.66 -17.51 -22.18
N GLY A 205 -11.25 -18.50 -21.49
CA GLY A 205 -10.99 -19.92 -21.72
C GLY A 205 -9.97 -20.55 -20.78
N GLY A 206 -9.58 -19.83 -19.72
CA GLY A 206 -8.64 -20.33 -18.71
C GLY A 206 -9.28 -21.41 -17.82
N ASP A 207 -8.53 -22.48 -17.55
CA ASP A 207 -8.91 -23.54 -16.63
C ASP A 207 -8.38 -23.25 -15.23
N ALA A 208 -9.29 -23.06 -14.28
CA ALA A 208 -8.98 -22.82 -12.87
C ALA A 208 -9.53 -23.94 -11.95
N SER A 209 -9.64 -25.16 -12.46
CA SER A 209 -10.10 -26.33 -11.69
C SER A 209 -9.11 -26.79 -10.61
N SER A 210 -7.83 -26.51 -10.80
CA SER A 210 -6.74 -26.68 -9.83
C SER A 210 -5.62 -25.70 -10.11
N ASP A 211 -4.70 -25.50 -9.16
CA ASP A 211 -3.54 -24.62 -9.36
C ASP A 211 -2.66 -25.09 -10.54
N ASP A 212 -2.44 -26.39 -10.69
CA ASP A 212 -1.70 -26.93 -11.82
C ASP A 212 -2.40 -26.72 -13.17
N ALA A 213 -3.72 -26.86 -13.23
CA ALA A 213 -4.51 -26.60 -14.43
C ALA A 213 -4.47 -25.11 -14.78
N MET A 214 -4.62 -24.25 -13.79
CA MET A 214 -4.53 -22.79 -13.93
C MET A 214 -3.15 -22.37 -14.50
N LEU A 215 -2.06 -22.89 -13.95
CA LEU A 215 -0.71 -22.56 -14.41
C LEU A 215 -0.46 -23.03 -15.85
N ARG A 216 -0.86 -24.25 -16.20
CA ARG A 216 -0.74 -24.75 -17.59
C ARG A 216 -1.55 -23.90 -18.55
N SER A 217 -2.81 -23.60 -18.19
CA SER A 217 -3.71 -22.80 -19.00
C SER A 217 -3.20 -21.36 -19.17
N ALA A 218 -2.77 -20.71 -18.09
CA ALA A 218 -2.22 -19.36 -18.13
C ALA A 218 -0.99 -19.27 -19.03
N ARG A 219 -0.06 -20.22 -18.92
CA ARG A 219 1.14 -20.26 -19.79
C ARG A 219 0.80 -20.47 -21.27
N ALA A 220 -0.17 -21.34 -21.57
CA ALA A 220 -0.66 -21.52 -22.93
C ALA A 220 -1.26 -20.20 -23.48
N MET A 221 -2.11 -19.54 -22.71
CA MET A 221 -2.71 -18.26 -23.09
C MET A 221 -1.66 -17.16 -23.31
N LEU A 222 -0.63 -17.07 -22.46
CA LEU A 222 0.47 -16.13 -22.62
C LEU A 222 1.23 -16.38 -23.95
N ALA A 223 1.53 -17.63 -24.25
CA ALA A 223 2.23 -18.00 -25.48
C ALA A 223 1.39 -17.69 -26.72
N ASP A 224 0.11 -18.06 -26.74
CA ASP A 224 -0.81 -17.83 -27.86
C ASP A 224 -1.08 -16.33 -28.09
N ALA A 225 -1.28 -15.58 -27.02
CA ALA A 225 -1.50 -14.14 -27.08
C ALA A 225 -0.21 -13.34 -27.34
N GLY A 226 0.98 -13.89 -27.09
CA GLY A 226 2.26 -13.20 -27.21
C GLY A 226 2.42 -12.11 -26.14
N ILE A 227 2.08 -12.43 -24.90
CA ILE A 227 2.16 -11.58 -23.70
C ILE A 227 3.27 -12.13 -22.80
N ASP A 228 4.09 -11.25 -22.20
CA ASP A 228 5.26 -11.70 -21.45
C ASP A 228 4.88 -12.31 -20.07
N THR A 229 3.90 -11.73 -19.35
CA THR A 229 3.56 -12.11 -17.96
C THR A 229 2.07 -11.92 -17.66
N MET A 230 1.53 -12.75 -16.78
CA MET A 230 0.18 -12.60 -16.20
C MET A 230 0.29 -12.42 -14.67
N LEU A 231 -0.32 -11.36 -14.14
CA LEU A 231 -0.61 -11.21 -12.70
C LEU A 231 -2.09 -11.50 -12.51
N LEU A 232 -2.41 -12.76 -12.19
CA LEU A 232 -3.79 -13.22 -12.00
C LEU A 232 -4.27 -12.87 -10.60
N THR A 233 -5.31 -12.02 -10.46
CA THR A 233 -5.93 -11.71 -9.17
C THR A 233 -6.99 -12.77 -8.83
N ARG A 234 -6.93 -13.29 -7.58
CA ARG A 234 -7.68 -14.48 -7.12
C ARG A 234 -8.56 -14.19 -5.89
N SER A 235 -9.00 -12.96 -5.74
CA SER A 235 -9.83 -12.48 -4.62
C SER A 235 -9.20 -12.83 -3.26
N GLU A 236 -9.93 -13.56 -2.40
CA GLU A 236 -9.48 -14.01 -1.08
C GLU A 236 -8.25 -14.94 -1.10
N GLN A 237 -7.89 -15.47 -2.24
CA GLN A 237 -6.66 -16.26 -2.42
C GLN A 237 -5.43 -15.41 -2.74
N GLY A 238 -5.59 -14.08 -2.92
CA GLY A 238 -4.49 -13.20 -3.26
C GLY A 238 -4.16 -13.16 -4.75
N MET A 239 -2.90 -13.26 -5.13
CA MET A 239 -2.44 -13.09 -6.52
C MET A 239 -1.43 -14.15 -6.93
N SER A 240 -1.41 -14.47 -8.22
CA SER A 240 -0.43 -15.37 -8.84
C SER A 240 0.28 -14.65 -9.98
N LEU A 241 1.59 -14.43 -9.83
CA LEU A 241 2.47 -13.94 -10.88
C LEU A 241 2.97 -15.14 -11.69
N ILE A 242 2.65 -15.18 -12.98
CA ILE A 242 2.91 -16.31 -13.87
C ILE A 242 3.69 -15.82 -15.07
N THR A 243 4.88 -16.37 -15.26
CA THR A 243 5.69 -16.21 -16.46
C THR A 243 5.77 -17.55 -17.22
N PRO A 244 6.35 -17.60 -18.41
CA PRO A 244 6.56 -18.87 -19.11
C PRO A 244 7.32 -19.93 -18.30
N THR A 245 8.23 -19.49 -17.43
CA THR A 245 9.14 -20.38 -16.67
C THR A 245 8.90 -20.38 -15.17
N GLU A 246 8.42 -19.29 -14.60
CA GLU A 246 8.29 -19.12 -13.15
C GLU A 246 6.83 -18.92 -12.72
N HIS A 247 6.58 -19.18 -11.44
CA HIS A 247 5.33 -18.89 -10.77
C HIS A 247 5.61 -18.47 -9.33
N HIS A 248 4.97 -17.36 -8.94
CA HIS A 248 4.99 -16.89 -7.55
C HIS A 248 3.55 -16.64 -7.10
N HIS A 249 3.18 -17.24 -5.97
CA HIS A 249 1.88 -17.00 -5.34
C HIS A 249 2.06 -16.07 -4.14
N PHE A 250 1.24 -15.01 -4.09
CA PHE A 250 1.15 -14.05 -3.00
C PHE A 250 -0.21 -14.22 -2.34
N PRO A 251 -0.31 -14.84 -1.16
CA PRO A 251 -1.59 -15.04 -0.47
C PRO A 251 -2.20 -13.68 -0.09
N ALA A 252 -3.53 -13.61 -0.09
CA ALA A 252 -4.22 -12.43 0.43
C ALA A 252 -3.95 -12.29 1.92
N GLU A 253 -3.86 -11.04 2.39
CA GLU A 253 -3.86 -10.78 3.82
C GLU A 253 -5.25 -10.93 4.40
N VAL A 254 -5.32 -11.55 5.57
CA VAL A 254 -6.58 -11.63 6.32
C VAL A 254 -6.86 -10.27 6.95
N LEU A 255 -7.67 -9.45 6.29
CA LEU A 255 -8.20 -8.19 6.80
C LEU A 255 -9.73 -8.27 6.76
N GLU A 256 -10.39 -7.51 7.63
CA GLU A 256 -11.83 -7.28 7.47
C GLU A 256 -12.05 -6.55 6.13
N VAL A 257 -12.76 -7.23 5.22
CA VAL A 257 -13.06 -6.67 3.89
C VAL A 257 -14.25 -5.72 4.04
N SER A 258 -14.02 -4.44 3.80
CA SER A 258 -15.06 -3.40 3.82
C SER A 258 -15.66 -3.17 2.42
N ASP A 259 -14.83 -3.03 1.41
CA ASP A 259 -15.25 -2.81 0.01
C ASP A 259 -14.17 -3.29 -0.95
N VAL A 260 -14.54 -4.06 -1.96
CA VAL A 260 -13.62 -4.57 -2.99
C VAL A 260 -13.56 -3.68 -4.25
N THR A 261 -14.35 -2.60 -4.27
CA THR A 261 -14.42 -1.70 -5.44
C THR A 261 -13.08 -0.99 -5.66
N GLY A 262 -12.55 -1.08 -6.88
CA GLY A 262 -11.29 -0.44 -7.26
C GLY A 262 -10.02 -1.19 -6.83
N ALA A 263 -10.15 -2.40 -6.24
CA ALA A 263 -8.98 -3.21 -5.88
C ALA A 263 -8.12 -3.57 -7.10
N GLY A 264 -8.72 -3.93 -8.24
CA GLY A 264 -8.03 -4.18 -9.51
C GLY A 264 -7.29 -2.95 -10.01
N ASP A 265 -7.94 -1.78 -9.99
CA ASP A 265 -7.33 -0.50 -10.37
C ASP A 265 -6.11 -0.19 -9.48
N THR A 266 -6.22 -0.44 -8.18
CA THR A 266 -5.11 -0.27 -7.24
C THR A 266 -3.95 -1.21 -7.54
N VAL A 267 -4.24 -2.48 -7.89
CA VAL A 267 -3.21 -3.46 -8.27
C VAL A 267 -2.40 -2.98 -9.48
N ILE A 268 -3.08 -2.66 -10.58
CA ILE A 268 -2.37 -2.27 -11.81
C ILE A 268 -1.68 -0.91 -11.67
N ALA A 269 -2.28 0.04 -10.94
CA ALA A 269 -1.67 1.33 -10.65
C ALA A 269 -0.39 1.17 -9.83
N THR A 270 -0.45 0.39 -8.74
CA THR A 270 0.72 0.13 -7.88
C THR A 270 1.81 -0.61 -8.65
N LEU A 271 1.45 -1.65 -9.40
CA LEU A 271 2.39 -2.40 -10.23
C LEU A 271 3.11 -1.50 -11.23
N GLY A 272 2.36 -0.68 -11.98
CA GLY A 272 2.91 0.23 -12.98
C GLY A 272 3.79 1.32 -12.38
N THR A 273 3.40 1.87 -11.22
CA THR A 273 4.20 2.89 -10.51
C THR A 273 5.53 2.31 -10.03
N LEU A 274 5.51 1.12 -9.42
CA LEU A 274 6.71 0.44 -8.93
C LEU A 274 7.65 0.05 -10.07
N LEU A 275 7.12 -0.52 -11.15
CA LEU A 275 7.92 -0.86 -12.33
C LEU A 275 8.53 0.39 -12.98
N SER A 276 7.78 1.49 -13.06
CA SER A 276 8.26 2.78 -13.55
C SER A 276 9.38 3.36 -12.68
N ALA A 277 9.36 3.11 -11.37
CA ALA A 277 10.41 3.46 -10.42
C ALA A 277 11.58 2.45 -10.41
N GLY A 278 11.57 1.43 -11.27
CA GLY A 278 12.66 0.46 -11.45
C GLY A 278 12.70 -0.67 -10.43
N PHE A 279 11.57 -0.99 -9.75
CA PHE A 279 11.44 -2.21 -8.96
C PHE A 279 11.41 -3.44 -9.89
N ASP A 280 11.89 -4.57 -9.40
CA ASP A 280 11.70 -5.82 -10.12
C ASP A 280 10.23 -6.29 -10.07
N LEU A 281 9.84 -7.10 -11.05
CA LEU A 281 8.45 -7.50 -11.25
C LEU A 281 7.88 -8.30 -10.06
N LYS A 282 8.69 -9.13 -9.41
CA LYS A 282 8.25 -9.96 -8.28
C LYS A 282 7.97 -9.10 -7.05
N ASP A 283 8.87 -8.17 -6.73
CA ASP A 283 8.71 -7.24 -5.62
C ASP A 283 7.54 -6.29 -5.89
N ALA A 284 7.41 -5.79 -7.12
CA ALA A 284 6.28 -4.94 -7.52
C ALA A 284 4.93 -5.69 -7.41
N ALA A 285 4.85 -6.95 -7.82
CA ALA A 285 3.63 -7.76 -7.69
C ALA A 285 3.28 -8.03 -6.20
N TRP A 286 4.28 -8.32 -5.37
CA TRP A 286 4.07 -8.50 -3.93
C TRP A 286 3.55 -7.21 -3.27
N LEU A 287 4.17 -6.05 -3.54
CA LEU A 287 3.72 -4.76 -3.02
C LEU A 287 2.32 -4.39 -3.54
N SER A 288 1.98 -4.74 -4.79
CA SER A 288 0.64 -4.54 -5.33
C SER A 288 -0.43 -5.38 -4.61
N ASN A 289 -0.08 -6.61 -4.19
CA ASN A 289 -0.96 -7.44 -3.37
C ASN A 289 -1.20 -6.82 -1.98
N LEU A 290 -0.17 -6.22 -1.37
CA LEU A 290 -0.32 -5.48 -0.11
C LEU A 290 -1.20 -4.24 -0.28
N ALA A 291 -0.98 -3.45 -1.34
CA ALA A 291 -1.78 -2.27 -1.66
C ALA A 291 -3.26 -2.62 -1.82
N ALA A 292 -3.58 -3.69 -2.55
CA ALA A 292 -4.94 -4.20 -2.65
C ALA A 292 -5.53 -4.56 -1.29
N GLY A 293 -4.76 -5.24 -0.42
CA GLY A 293 -5.18 -5.57 0.95
C GLY A 293 -5.51 -4.34 1.79
N ILE A 294 -4.70 -3.26 1.68
CA ILE A 294 -4.96 -1.99 2.38
C ILE A 294 -6.26 -1.35 1.89
N VAL A 295 -6.47 -1.31 0.57
CA VAL A 295 -7.63 -0.63 -0.04
C VAL A 295 -8.94 -1.36 0.27
N VAL A 296 -8.99 -2.69 0.22
CA VAL A 296 -10.22 -3.44 0.52
C VAL A 296 -10.65 -3.36 1.98
N ALA A 297 -9.75 -2.98 2.89
CA ALA A 297 -10.07 -2.70 4.30
C ALA A 297 -10.68 -1.31 4.51
N LYS A 298 -10.60 -0.41 3.52
CA LYS A 298 -11.18 0.94 3.55
C LYS A 298 -12.57 0.95 2.91
N LEU A 299 -13.42 1.90 3.27
CA LEU A 299 -14.73 2.06 2.64
C LEU A 299 -14.65 2.83 1.32
N GLY A 300 -15.29 2.31 0.29
CA GLY A 300 -15.36 2.92 -1.04
C GLY A 300 -14.06 2.75 -1.86
N ALA A 301 -14.00 3.39 -3.05
CA ALA A 301 -12.80 3.40 -3.89
C ALA A 301 -11.69 4.23 -3.21
N ALA A 302 -10.99 3.62 -2.27
CA ALA A 302 -9.90 4.21 -1.52
C ALA A 302 -8.58 4.13 -2.32
N THR A 303 -7.57 4.87 -1.86
CA THR A 303 -6.20 4.83 -2.38
C THR A 303 -5.24 4.44 -1.28
N VAL A 304 -4.00 4.14 -1.66
CA VAL A 304 -2.90 3.84 -0.75
C VAL A 304 -1.79 4.87 -0.92
N SER A 305 -1.19 5.31 0.20
CA SER A 305 0.00 6.17 0.16
C SER A 305 1.30 5.36 0.23
N PRO A 306 2.46 5.94 -0.16
CA PRO A 306 3.76 5.30 0.01
C PRO A 306 4.04 4.89 1.46
N GLU A 307 3.63 5.73 2.43
CA GLU A 307 3.83 5.49 3.86
C GLU A 307 2.99 4.30 4.34
N GLU A 308 1.71 4.23 3.95
CA GLU A 308 0.83 3.10 4.27
C GLU A 308 1.40 1.80 3.69
N LEU A 309 1.85 1.84 2.43
CA LEU A 309 2.45 0.69 1.76
C LEU A 309 3.75 0.25 2.44
N ALA A 310 4.63 1.20 2.77
CA ALA A 310 5.88 0.93 3.47
C ALA A 310 5.63 0.32 4.86
N ALA A 311 4.71 0.89 5.63
CA ALA A 311 4.33 0.40 6.95
C ALA A 311 3.84 -1.05 6.86
N ARG A 312 2.93 -1.34 5.93
CA ARG A 312 2.37 -2.67 5.73
C ARG A 312 3.41 -3.69 5.28
N ALA A 313 4.24 -3.31 4.30
CA ALA A 313 5.32 -4.14 3.79
C ALA A 313 6.32 -4.52 4.88
N SER A 314 6.72 -3.57 5.72
CA SER A 314 7.66 -3.81 6.81
C SER A 314 7.08 -4.72 7.90
N HIS A 315 5.81 -4.55 8.24
CA HIS A 315 5.14 -5.43 9.22
C HIS A 315 5.16 -6.90 8.75
N GLN A 316 4.87 -7.16 7.46
CA GLN A 316 4.92 -8.52 6.93
C GLN A 316 6.34 -9.06 6.78
N TRP A 317 7.29 -8.21 6.43
CA TRP A 317 8.68 -8.60 6.30
C TRP A 317 9.27 -9.01 7.64
N SER A 318 9.00 -8.25 8.70
CA SER A 318 9.42 -8.57 10.07
C SER A 318 8.84 -9.89 10.58
N ALA A 319 7.62 -10.24 10.17
CA ALA A 319 6.99 -11.51 10.51
C ALA A 319 7.63 -12.73 9.81
N LYS A 320 8.35 -12.53 8.68
CA LYS A 320 8.92 -13.60 7.84
C LYS A 320 10.42 -13.76 7.94
N THR A 321 11.16 -12.75 8.43
CA THR A 321 12.63 -12.77 8.51
C THR A 321 13.11 -12.39 9.90
N SER A 322 13.64 -13.35 10.65
CA SER A 322 14.50 -13.04 11.78
C SER A 322 15.78 -12.32 11.26
N GLY A 323 16.06 -11.11 11.77
CA GLY A 323 17.27 -10.34 11.42
C GLY A 323 17.06 -9.07 10.57
N TYR A 324 15.83 -8.70 10.20
CA TYR A 324 15.58 -7.42 9.55
C TYR A 324 15.43 -6.29 10.58
N HIS A 325 16.28 -5.28 10.49
CA HIS A 325 16.18 -4.05 11.28
C HIS A 325 15.83 -2.88 10.34
N PRO A 326 14.59 -2.35 10.40
CA PRO A 326 14.24 -1.16 9.63
C PRO A 326 15.13 0.03 10.04
N SER A 327 15.42 0.92 9.10
CA SER A 327 16.10 2.17 9.44
C SER A 327 15.31 2.97 10.47
N VAL A 328 15.98 3.85 11.21
CA VAL A 328 15.30 4.72 12.22
C VAL A 328 14.12 5.48 11.58
N LYS A 329 14.29 6.00 10.35
CA LYS A 329 13.24 6.70 9.61
C LYS A 329 12.04 5.79 9.35
N GLN A 330 12.26 4.57 8.89
CA GLN A 330 11.21 3.59 8.63
C GLN A 330 10.47 3.18 9.91
N SER A 331 11.22 2.91 11.01
CA SER A 331 10.60 2.59 12.31
C SER A 331 9.66 3.70 12.78
N LEU A 332 10.07 4.97 12.62
CA LEU A 332 9.23 6.11 13.01
C LEU A 332 7.96 6.23 12.14
N LEU A 333 8.06 5.99 10.82
CA LEU A 333 6.89 5.96 9.94
C LEU A 333 5.89 4.86 10.35
N HIS A 334 6.40 3.67 10.72
CA HIS A 334 5.54 2.58 11.20
C HIS A 334 4.84 2.91 12.52
N ILE A 335 5.57 3.55 13.44
CA ILE A 335 5.03 4.00 14.73
C ILE A 335 3.93 5.05 14.49
N ASP A 336 4.14 5.99 13.58
CA ASP A 336 3.14 7.00 13.23
C ASP A 336 1.90 6.38 12.60
N TYR A 337 2.08 5.40 11.72
CA TYR A 337 0.97 4.64 11.13
C TYR A 337 0.18 3.88 12.19
N ALA A 338 0.85 3.12 13.09
CA ALA A 338 0.20 2.40 14.18
C ALA A 338 -0.63 3.35 15.07
N ARG A 339 -0.09 4.54 15.39
CA ARG A 339 -0.79 5.58 16.13
C ARG A 339 -2.04 6.10 15.39
N GLN A 340 -1.96 6.30 14.07
CA GLN A 340 -3.12 6.70 13.25
C GLN A 340 -4.22 5.63 13.23
N GLN A 341 -3.87 4.35 13.40
CA GLN A 341 -4.82 3.25 13.56
C GLN A 341 -5.41 3.16 14.99
N GLY A 342 -5.06 4.09 15.88
CA GLY A 342 -5.53 4.12 17.26
C GLY A 342 -4.77 3.18 18.20
N GLU A 343 -3.65 2.57 17.74
CA GLU A 343 -2.82 1.70 18.56
C GLU A 343 -2.02 2.53 19.60
N ARG A 344 -1.98 2.02 20.82
CA ARG A 344 -1.28 2.65 21.96
C ARG A 344 0.19 2.25 21.96
N ILE A 345 1.07 3.22 21.78
CA ILE A 345 2.52 3.04 21.69
C ILE A 345 3.17 3.13 23.08
N VAL A 346 3.88 2.08 23.45
CA VAL A 346 4.72 2.03 24.67
C VAL A 346 6.16 2.19 24.27
N PHE A 347 6.92 3.02 24.99
CA PHE A 347 8.35 3.19 24.81
C PHE A 347 9.10 2.76 26.07
N THR A 348 10.20 2.04 25.88
CA THR A 348 11.22 1.81 26.91
C THR A 348 12.61 1.94 26.32
N ASN A 349 13.64 2.06 27.17
CA ASN A 349 15.02 2.09 26.70
C ASN A 349 16.00 1.38 27.64
N GLY A 350 17.14 0.96 27.08
CA GLY A 350 18.21 0.35 27.85
C GLY A 350 19.37 -0.14 27.01
N CYS A 351 20.42 -0.62 27.68
CA CYS A 351 21.59 -1.22 27.03
C CYS A 351 21.35 -2.63 26.51
N PHE A 352 20.57 -3.42 27.21
CA PHE A 352 20.21 -4.82 26.90
C PHE A 352 21.41 -5.65 26.39
N ASP A 353 22.55 -5.50 27.04
CA ASP A 353 23.83 -6.07 26.58
C ASP A 353 23.83 -7.62 26.61
N ILE A 354 23.47 -8.22 27.74
CA ILE A 354 23.21 -9.66 27.85
C ILE A 354 21.75 -9.85 28.29
N LEU A 355 20.92 -10.42 27.43
CA LEU A 355 19.55 -10.71 27.77
C LEU A 355 19.44 -11.85 28.79
N HIS A 356 18.52 -11.70 29.72
CA HIS A 356 18.17 -12.70 30.72
C HIS A 356 16.65 -12.66 30.99
N ALA A 357 16.13 -13.66 31.67
CA ALA A 357 14.71 -13.80 31.96
C ALA A 357 14.06 -12.56 32.62
N GLY A 358 14.84 -11.77 33.37
CA GLY A 358 14.39 -10.49 33.93
C GLY A 358 14.02 -9.47 32.85
N HIS A 359 14.89 -9.34 31.82
CA HIS A 359 14.61 -8.46 30.67
C HIS A 359 13.38 -8.92 29.89
N VAL A 360 13.24 -10.22 29.61
CA VAL A 360 12.10 -10.78 28.86
C VAL A 360 10.78 -10.49 29.60
N ARG A 361 10.73 -10.72 30.92
CA ARG A 361 9.54 -10.42 31.73
C ARG A 361 9.22 -8.93 31.74
N TYR A 362 10.24 -8.10 31.93
CA TYR A 362 10.08 -6.66 31.92
C TYR A 362 9.50 -6.15 30.58
N LEU A 363 10.07 -6.59 29.45
CA LEU A 363 9.60 -6.20 28.12
C LEU A 363 8.16 -6.70 27.86
N ALA A 364 7.82 -7.91 28.32
CA ALA A 364 6.45 -8.42 28.22
C ALA A 364 5.47 -7.60 29.08
N GLN A 365 5.87 -7.15 30.27
CA GLN A 365 5.05 -6.26 31.13
C GLN A 365 4.91 -4.87 30.49
N ALA A 366 5.99 -4.32 29.92
CA ALA A 366 5.94 -3.06 29.21
C ALA A 366 4.98 -3.13 28.01
N ARG A 367 5.05 -4.20 27.19
CA ARG A 367 4.14 -4.44 26.06
C ARG A 367 2.66 -4.51 26.48
N ALA A 368 2.37 -5.08 27.66
CA ALA A 368 1.02 -5.19 28.18
C ALA A 368 0.38 -3.84 28.57
N LEU A 369 1.13 -2.74 28.59
CA LEU A 369 0.62 -1.38 28.84
C LEU A 369 0.03 -0.71 27.59
N GLY A 370 0.18 -1.33 26.42
CA GLY A 370 -0.34 -0.80 25.15
C GLY A 370 -0.33 -1.86 24.04
N ASP A 371 -0.52 -1.40 22.81
CA ASP A 371 -0.66 -2.27 21.65
C ASP A 371 0.67 -2.53 20.94
N ARG A 372 1.67 -1.66 21.11
CA ARG A 372 3.00 -1.75 20.49
C ARG A 372 4.10 -1.33 21.44
N LEU A 373 5.23 -2.05 21.41
CA LEU A 373 6.41 -1.74 22.22
C LEU A 373 7.61 -1.31 21.35
N VAL A 374 8.07 -0.10 21.60
CA VAL A 374 9.32 0.46 21.05
C VAL A 374 10.42 0.35 22.09
N VAL A 375 11.56 -0.25 21.71
CA VAL A 375 12.76 -0.34 22.55
C VAL A 375 13.83 0.59 22.01
N GLY A 376 14.12 1.68 22.73
CA GLY A 376 15.30 2.50 22.50
C GLY A 376 16.57 1.76 22.99
N LEU A 377 17.51 1.50 22.08
CA LEU A 377 18.71 0.72 22.38
C LEU A 377 19.96 1.60 22.34
N ASN A 378 20.70 1.67 23.45
CA ASN A 378 21.96 2.41 23.49
C ASN A 378 22.98 1.81 22.50
N SER A 379 23.61 2.65 21.69
CA SER A 379 24.73 2.27 20.80
C SER A 379 25.91 1.71 21.59
N ASP A 380 26.84 1.06 20.91
CA ASP A 380 28.07 0.53 21.57
C ASP A 380 28.90 1.66 22.18
N ALA A 381 28.97 2.79 21.49
CA ALA A 381 29.68 3.96 22.00
C ALA A 381 29.01 4.50 23.28
N SER A 382 27.68 4.59 23.32
CA SER A 382 26.95 5.01 24.50
C SER A 382 27.09 4.03 25.66
N VAL A 383 27.05 2.72 25.40
CA VAL A 383 27.23 1.70 26.45
C VAL A 383 28.63 1.77 27.03
N ARG A 384 29.70 1.98 26.23
CA ARG A 384 31.08 2.17 26.74
C ARG A 384 31.17 3.36 27.67
N ARG A 385 30.61 4.52 27.27
CA ARG A 385 30.57 5.72 28.12
C ARG A 385 29.84 5.50 29.45
N LEU A 386 28.71 4.77 29.40
CA LEU A 386 27.87 4.56 30.59
C LEU A 386 28.36 3.42 31.51
N LYS A 387 28.99 2.37 30.97
CA LYS A 387 29.29 1.10 31.68
C LYS A 387 30.75 0.71 31.66
N GLY A 388 31.64 1.46 31.00
CA GLY A 388 33.07 1.23 30.88
C GLY A 388 33.49 0.48 29.61
N GLU A 389 34.80 0.54 29.30
CA GLU A 389 35.40 0.06 28.03
C GLU A 389 35.20 -1.44 27.75
N GLU A 390 34.98 -2.26 28.77
CA GLU A 390 34.69 -3.70 28.63
C GLU A 390 33.23 -4.02 28.25
N ARG A 391 32.41 -3.00 28.01
CA ARG A 391 31.00 -3.11 27.66
C ARG A 391 30.71 -2.31 26.39
N PRO A 392 29.77 -2.74 25.53
CA PRO A 392 28.95 -3.96 25.66
C PRO A 392 29.74 -5.22 25.33
N VAL A 393 29.27 -6.38 25.79
CA VAL A 393 29.78 -7.72 25.44
C VAL A 393 29.29 -8.11 24.05
N ASN A 394 28.01 -7.85 23.74
CA ASN A 394 27.43 -8.08 22.44
C ASN A 394 27.36 -6.77 21.63
N SER A 395 27.66 -6.84 20.35
CA SER A 395 27.58 -5.70 19.43
C SER A 395 26.17 -5.12 19.38
N LEU A 396 26.03 -3.87 18.93
CA LEU A 396 24.72 -3.26 18.70
C LEU A 396 23.85 -4.12 17.79
N GLU A 397 24.45 -4.67 16.74
CA GLU A 397 23.77 -5.50 15.74
C GLU A 397 23.22 -6.78 16.36
N ASP A 398 24.04 -7.53 17.14
CA ASP A 398 23.60 -8.73 17.87
C ASP A 398 22.48 -8.42 18.88
N ARG A 399 22.62 -7.30 19.61
CA ARG A 399 21.62 -6.88 20.61
C ARG A 399 20.28 -6.51 19.95
N MET A 400 20.34 -5.84 18.80
CA MET A 400 19.15 -5.53 17.99
C MET A 400 18.47 -6.81 17.51
N GLU A 401 19.24 -7.75 16.95
CA GLU A 401 18.72 -9.02 16.45
C GLU A 401 17.99 -9.81 17.54
N VAL A 402 18.62 -10.00 18.68
CA VAL A 402 18.04 -10.76 19.81
C VAL A 402 16.80 -10.08 20.37
N LEU A 403 16.78 -8.75 20.51
CA LEU A 403 15.60 -8.01 20.98
C LEU A 403 14.43 -8.08 19.99
N SER A 404 14.72 -7.94 18.70
CA SER A 404 13.70 -7.99 17.65
C SER A 404 13.06 -9.38 17.48
N ALA A 405 13.75 -10.44 17.94
CA ALA A 405 13.21 -11.80 17.96
C ALA A 405 12.20 -12.05 19.10
N LEU A 406 12.08 -11.14 20.06
CA LEU A 406 11.12 -11.26 21.17
C LEU A 406 9.71 -10.88 20.70
N ALA A 407 8.74 -11.77 20.86
CA ALA A 407 7.35 -11.55 20.46
C ALA A 407 6.67 -10.32 21.10
N CYS A 408 7.22 -9.80 22.20
CA CYS A 408 6.71 -8.61 22.87
C CYS A 408 7.35 -7.30 22.40
N VAL A 409 8.29 -7.32 21.45
CA VAL A 409 8.99 -6.14 20.92
C VAL A 409 8.59 -5.92 19.48
N ASP A 410 8.03 -4.75 19.17
CA ASP A 410 7.61 -4.40 17.81
C ASP A 410 8.72 -3.65 17.06
N TRP A 411 9.44 -2.73 17.72
CA TRP A 411 10.56 -1.98 17.12
C TRP A 411 11.72 -1.80 18.07
N VAL A 412 12.94 -1.93 17.53
CA VAL A 412 14.19 -1.61 18.20
C VAL A 412 14.87 -0.47 17.47
N ILE A 413 15.09 0.66 18.16
CA ILE A 413 15.66 1.87 17.57
C ILE A 413 16.95 2.25 18.31
N PRO A 414 18.11 2.26 17.63
CA PRO A 414 19.37 2.65 18.25
C PRO A 414 19.45 4.17 18.48
N PHE A 415 20.16 4.57 19.54
CA PHE A 415 20.47 5.97 19.85
C PHE A 415 21.85 6.08 20.55
N GLY A 416 22.41 7.30 20.59
CA GLY A 416 23.63 7.61 21.33
C GLY A 416 24.95 7.34 20.58
N GLU A 417 24.95 7.45 19.22
CA GLU A 417 26.16 7.13 18.44
C GLU A 417 27.29 8.18 18.54
N ASN A 418 26.96 9.48 18.55
CA ASN A 418 27.91 10.50 18.15
C ASN A 418 28.40 11.47 19.24
N THR A 419 27.75 11.63 20.40
CA THR A 419 28.14 12.57 21.45
C THR A 419 27.62 12.17 22.82
N GLU A 420 28.26 12.65 23.91
CA GLU A 420 27.75 12.47 25.28
C GLU A 420 26.35 13.02 25.50
N GLU A 421 25.99 14.10 24.82
CA GLU A 421 24.65 14.72 24.85
C GLU A 421 23.56 13.79 24.30
N ASN A 422 23.92 12.82 23.45
CA ASN A 422 22.98 11.86 22.83
C ASN A 422 22.88 10.52 23.60
N ASP A 423 23.51 10.37 24.76
CA ASP A 423 23.40 9.14 25.57
C ASP A 423 22.07 9.01 26.30
N THR A 424 21.27 10.06 26.32
CA THR A 424 19.90 10.04 26.83
C THR A 424 18.89 9.75 25.72
N PRO A 425 17.80 9.04 25.99
CA PRO A 425 16.76 8.74 24.99
C PRO A 425 15.84 9.90 24.69
N GLU A 426 16.06 11.10 25.23
CA GLU A 426 15.10 12.21 25.20
C GLU A 426 14.68 12.61 23.78
N GLN A 427 15.63 12.75 22.86
CA GLN A 427 15.34 13.10 21.48
C GLN A 427 14.55 11.99 20.76
N LEU A 428 14.88 10.72 21.05
CA LEU A 428 14.17 9.59 20.51
C LEU A 428 12.75 9.52 21.06
N ILE A 429 12.55 9.76 22.37
CA ILE A 429 11.22 9.83 23.01
C ILE A 429 10.36 10.93 22.34
N LYS A 430 10.94 12.11 22.10
CA LYS A 430 10.24 13.21 21.41
C LYS A 430 9.81 12.84 19.98
N ARG A 431 10.66 12.10 19.26
CA ARG A 431 10.35 11.64 17.89
C ARG A 431 9.31 10.51 17.88
N VAL A 432 9.41 9.56 18.81
CA VAL A 432 8.45 8.46 18.96
C VAL A 432 7.12 8.96 19.49
N ASN A 433 7.10 9.98 20.35
CA ASN A 433 5.92 10.54 21.02
C ASN A 433 4.98 9.45 21.58
N PRO A 434 5.44 8.61 22.54
CA PRO A 434 4.68 7.46 23.01
C PRO A 434 3.55 7.87 23.95
N GLN A 435 2.46 7.07 23.99
CA GLN A 435 1.39 7.24 24.97
C GLN A 435 1.78 6.67 26.34
N VAL A 436 2.77 5.78 26.40
CA VAL A 436 3.29 5.23 27.66
C VAL A 436 4.81 5.19 27.63
N LEU A 437 5.44 5.78 28.65
CA LEU A 437 6.88 5.64 28.91
C LEU A 437 7.08 4.63 30.03
N ALA A 438 7.54 3.42 29.72
CA ALA A 438 7.80 2.38 30.70
C ALA A 438 9.26 2.40 31.19
N LYS A 439 9.49 2.27 32.49
CA LYS A 439 10.80 2.20 33.09
C LYS A 439 10.84 1.10 34.17
N GLY A 440 11.92 0.31 34.18
CA GLY A 440 12.10 -0.75 35.17
C GLY A 440 12.98 -0.29 36.31
N GLY A 441 12.59 -0.50 37.55
CA GLY A 441 13.36 -0.21 38.76
C GLY A 441 12.70 0.75 39.72
N ASP A 442 13.43 1.08 40.78
CA ASP A 442 12.97 1.99 41.85
C ASP A 442 13.32 3.46 41.50
N TYR A 443 12.75 3.96 40.42
CA TYR A 443 12.88 5.36 39.99
C TYR A 443 11.73 6.19 40.55
N SER A 444 12.01 7.49 40.86
CA SER A 444 10.94 8.49 40.96
C SER A 444 10.66 9.04 39.57
N ILE A 445 9.40 9.37 39.28
CA ILE A 445 8.98 9.87 37.95
C ILE A 445 9.83 11.09 37.53
N ASP A 446 10.11 12.00 38.44
CA ASP A 446 10.91 13.20 38.23
C ASP A 446 12.36 12.97 37.78
N THR A 447 12.86 11.72 37.93
CA THR A 447 14.22 11.34 37.51
C THR A 447 14.27 10.61 36.18
N ILE A 448 13.10 10.36 35.58
CA ILE A 448 12.99 9.62 34.31
C ILE A 448 13.09 10.59 33.14
N VAL A 449 14.14 10.46 32.35
CA VAL A 449 14.35 11.28 31.14
C VAL A 449 13.18 11.13 30.18
N GLY A 450 12.58 12.25 29.78
CA GLY A 450 11.44 12.33 28.89
C GLY A 450 10.06 12.17 29.56
N ALA A 451 10.02 12.01 30.89
CA ALA A 451 8.76 11.93 31.64
C ALA A 451 7.90 13.17 31.46
N ASP A 452 8.48 14.37 31.64
CA ASP A 452 7.78 15.64 31.49
C ASP A 452 7.17 15.77 30.10
N PHE A 453 7.95 15.49 29.04
CA PHE A 453 7.45 15.54 27.67
C PHE A 453 6.26 14.61 27.43
N VAL A 454 6.32 13.36 27.93
CA VAL A 454 5.24 12.39 27.73
C VAL A 454 3.97 12.84 28.47
N GLN A 455 4.10 13.34 29.70
CA GLN A 455 2.96 13.83 30.50
C GLN A 455 2.35 15.11 29.91
N GLU A 456 3.16 16.05 29.44
CA GLU A 456 2.70 17.28 28.76
C GLU A 456 1.92 16.96 27.46
N ASN A 457 2.23 15.84 26.78
CA ASN A 457 1.51 15.36 25.60
C ASN A 457 0.35 14.39 25.92
N GLY A 458 -0.08 14.33 27.19
CA GLY A 458 -1.22 13.50 27.63
C GLY A 458 -0.93 12.02 27.78
N GLY A 459 0.33 11.61 27.73
CA GLY A 459 0.76 10.24 28.01
C GLY A 459 0.99 9.95 29.49
N GLU A 460 1.31 8.72 29.81
CA GLU A 460 1.60 8.26 31.17
C GLU A 460 3.01 7.69 31.33
N VAL A 461 3.55 7.77 32.55
CA VAL A 461 4.84 7.15 32.91
C VAL A 461 4.57 5.98 33.86
N ALA A 462 4.98 4.78 33.43
CA ALA A 462 4.77 3.53 34.17
C ALA A 462 6.10 3.00 34.72
N ILE A 463 6.17 2.82 36.04
CA ILE A 463 7.31 2.19 36.70
C ILE A 463 6.99 0.71 36.92
N LEU A 464 7.80 -0.18 36.32
CA LEU A 464 7.60 -1.61 36.41
C LEU A 464 8.59 -2.24 37.39
N PRO A 465 8.15 -3.22 38.21
CA PRO A 465 9.01 -3.86 39.18
C PRO A 465 10.10 -4.69 38.49
N THR A 466 11.32 -4.60 39.02
CA THR A 466 12.43 -5.45 38.55
C THR A 466 12.40 -6.82 39.23
N VAL A 467 12.88 -7.85 38.53
CA VAL A 467 12.97 -9.20 39.09
C VAL A 467 14.23 -9.29 39.97
N GLU A 468 14.05 -9.50 41.28
CA GLU A 468 15.14 -9.60 42.23
C GLU A 468 16.15 -10.69 41.86
N GLY A 469 17.45 -10.42 42.11
CA GLY A 469 18.55 -11.37 41.95
C GLY A 469 19.00 -11.62 40.51
N ARG A 470 18.48 -10.88 39.50
CA ARG A 470 18.90 -11.03 38.10
C ARG A 470 19.39 -9.70 37.52
N SER A 471 20.73 -9.60 37.34
CA SER A 471 21.35 -8.45 36.67
C SER A 471 22.42 -8.92 35.71
N THR A 472 22.65 -8.18 34.62
CA THR A 472 23.74 -8.43 33.65
C THR A 472 25.11 -8.43 34.35
N THR A 473 25.32 -7.51 35.27
CA THR A 473 26.56 -7.44 36.04
C THR A 473 26.78 -8.72 36.92
N GLY A 474 25.71 -9.25 37.50
CA GLY A 474 25.77 -10.50 38.26
C GLY A 474 26.03 -11.73 37.39
N LEU A 475 25.54 -11.75 36.16
CA LEU A 475 25.81 -12.79 35.17
C LEU A 475 27.30 -12.77 34.73
N ILE A 476 27.80 -11.60 34.38
CA ILE A 476 29.21 -11.42 33.95
C ILE A 476 30.16 -11.87 35.08
N LYS A 477 29.89 -11.51 36.36
CA LYS A 477 30.66 -11.97 37.49
C LYS A 477 30.63 -13.49 37.66
N LYS A 478 29.49 -14.14 37.41
CA LYS A 478 29.40 -15.62 37.51
C LYS A 478 30.12 -16.35 36.37
N VAL A 479 30.29 -15.74 35.21
CA VAL A 479 30.96 -16.33 34.04
C VAL A 479 32.47 -16.13 34.14
N ARG A 480 32.93 -15.05 34.79
CA ARG A 480 34.36 -14.76 34.98
C ARG A 480 35.00 -15.47 36.20
N GLY A 481 34.23 -16.22 36.97
CA GLY A 481 34.68 -16.97 38.12
C GLY A 481 34.21 -16.43 39.44
#